data_12ed4e703743d154ddafc377949785e2
#
_entry.id   12ed4e703743d154ddafc377949785e2
#
_cell.length_a   1.000
_cell.length_b   1.000
_cell.length_c   1.000
_cell.angle_alpha   90.00
_cell.angle_beta   90.00
_cell.angle_gamma   90.00
#
_symmetry.space_group_name_H-M   'P 1'
#
loop_
_entity.id
_entity.type
_entity.pdbx_description
1 polymer ?
#
loop_
_entity_poly.entity_id
_entity_poly.type
_entity_poly.pdbx_seq_one_letter_code
_entity_poly.pdbx_strand_id
1 'polypeptide(L)'
;MTRFLARLYTFKFFDSFILIVPLYAVMFVDAGLTPVQISVALIAWSATAFTLQIPSGVIADRWSRRHILALAQLARAAGFVVWLLYPHFWGFLTGLVLWGIKSAFTSGTFEALLYDELKAQDRAHDYTRIYGRARAVQAAGVVLAALGAASLARYGYRLELAASLGAIGLAVAAAVSLPRADKARMASEHDYLTHLRLGLGLSLREPVVLSILLFSAIVLALGGALEEFWPIFGIKVGLARPLIAVFVGVQSGTEMAASLLAHRVSRLATRRIYGLFTLGGAMLAVAAGLFSPPAMILLALYSGLLKMIDVVFEGRLQQAIPSDRRATIGSVKGFAGEIGVTGLYLVFGPLAQATSYRMAFMACGGAGIAIGLAYLARARGRGRPG
;
A
#
# COMPACT_ATOMS: atom_id res chain seq x y z
N MET A 1 13.61 -27.54 -5.81
CA MET A 1 13.65 -26.11 -6.17
C MET A 1 12.57 -25.71 -7.19
N THR A 2 12.54 -26.21 -8.42
CA THR A 2 11.59 -25.77 -9.47
C THR A 2 10.13 -25.85 -9.04
N ARG A 3 9.70 -26.96 -8.42
CA ARG A 3 8.33 -27.14 -7.90
C ARG A 3 8.00 -26.14 -6.77
N PHE A 4 8.96 -25.81 -5.90
CA PHE A 4 8.79 -24.82 -4.85
C PHE A 4 8.57 -23.44 -5.46
N LEU A 5 9.46 -23.01 -6.36
CA LEU A 5 9.36 -21.71 -7.02
C LEU A 5 8.06 -21.55 -7.82
N ALA A 6 7.63 -22.61 -8.53
CA ALA A 6 6.35 -22.59 -9.25
C ALA A 6 5.18 -22.33 -8.28
N ARG A 7 5.09 -23.06 -7.16
CA ARG A 7 4.04 -22.86 -6.14
C ARG A 7 4.10 -21.47 -5.51
N LEU A 8 5.31 -20.98 -5.21
CA LEU A 8 5.53 -19.66 -4.64
C LEU A 8 5.05 -18.53 -5.58
N TYR A 9 5.40 -18.62 -6.86
CA TYR A 9 4.98 -17.65 -7.87
C TYR A 9 3.49 -17.75 -8.17
N THR A 10 2.92 -18.96 -8.19
CA THR A 10 1.47 -19.17 -8.31
C THR A 10 0.73 -18.50 -7.15
N PHE A 11 1.21 -18.69 -5.91
CA PHE A 11 0.64 -18.01 -4.75
C PHE A 11 0.70 -16.48 -4.91
N LYS A 12 1.87 -15.91 -5.24
CA LYS A 12 2.03 -14.45 -5.40
C LYS A 12 1.19 -13.88 -6.54
N PHE A 13 1.05 -14.62 -7.62
CA PHE A 13 0.19 -14.23 -8.74
C PHE A 13 -1.28 -14.12 -8.28
N PHE A 14 -1.84 -15.21 -7.73
CA PHE A 14 -3.25 -15.25 -7.33
C PHE A 14 -3.56 -14.43 -6.07
N ASP A 15 -2.59 -14.20 -5.18
CA ASP A 15 -2.71 -13.23 -4.08
C ASP A 15 -2.99 -11.82 -4.60
N SER A 16 -2.50 -11.48 -5.78
CA SER A 16 -2.62 -10.15 -6.39
C SER A 16 -3.61 -10.07 -7.56
N PHE A 17 -3.97 -11.21 -8.15
CA PHE A 17 -4.94 -11.30 -9.24
C PHE A 17 -6.36 -11.25 -8.70
N ILE A 18 -6.78 -10.10 -8.19
CA ILE A 18 -8.09 -9.89 -7.53
C ILE A 18 -8.87 -8.84 -8.32
N LEU A 19 -9.88 -9.31 -9.03
CA LEU A 19 -10.58 -8.52 -10.04
C LEU A 19 -11.43 -7.37 -9.46
N ILE A 20 -11.92 -7.49 -8.22
CA ILE A 20 -12.71 -6.42 -7.60
C ILE A 20 -11.84 -5.23 -7.14
N VAL A 21 -10.51 -5.44 -6.93
CA VAL A 21 -9.61 -4.41 -6.37
C VAL A 21 -9.66 -3.09 -7.13
N PRO A 22 -9.61 -3.04 -8.46
CA PRO A 22 -9.68 -1.78 -9.20
C PRO A 22 -10.99 -1.03 -9.03
N LEU A 23 -12.08 -1.70 -8.61
CA LEU A 23 -13.43 -1.15 -8.63
C LEU A 23 -14.17 -1.19 -7.29
N TYR A 24 -13.57 -1.75 -6.22
CA TYR A 24 -14.27 -1.89 -4.93
C TYR A 24 -14.72 -0.53 -4.35
N ALA A 25 -13.89 0.52 -4.48
CA ALA A 25 -14.24 1.85 -4.00
C ALA A 25 -15.39 2.47 -4.80
N VAL A 26 -15.46 2.17 -6.11
CA VAL A 26 -16.62 2.55 -6.96
C VAL A 26 -17.86 1.78 -6.54
N MET A 27 -17.73 0.48 -6.25
CA MET A 27 -18.82 -0.34 -5.73
C MET A 27 -19.41 0.25 -4.43
N PHE A 28 -18.57 0.79 -3.54
CA PHE A 28 -19.05 1.43 -2.31
C PHE A 28 -19.85 2.70 -2.60
N VAL A 29 -19.39 3.53 -3.54
CA VAL A 29 -20.12 4.72 -3.99
C VAL A 29 -21.46 4.34 -4.62
N ASP A 30 -21.47 3.32 -5.49
CA ASP A 30 -22.69 2.86 -6.18
C ASP A 30 -23.69 2.21 -5.22
N ALA A 31 -23.21 1.64 -4.11
CA ALA A 31 -24.05 1.15 -3.00
C ALA A 31 -24.55 2.26 -2.07
N GLY A 32 -24.25 3.52 -2.36
CA GLY A 32 -24.73 4.69 -1.64
C GLY A 32 -23.93 5.07 -0.39
N LEU A 33 -22.71 4.57 -0.21
CA LEU A 33 -21.87 4.98 0.91
C LEU A 33 -21.45 6.45 0.78
N THR A 34 -21.56 7.16 1.89
CA THR A 34 -21.05 8.53 2.00
C THR A 34 -19.52 8.58 2.02
N PRO A 35 -18.89 9.72 1.65
CA PRO A 35 -17.45 9.88 1.76
C PRO A 35 -16.88 9.58 3.15
N VAL A 36 -17.62 9.96 4.21
CA VAL A 36 -17.23 9.64 5.60
C VAL A 36 -17.26 8.14 5.86
N GLN A 37 -18.32 7.45 5.42
CA GLN A 37 -18.42 6.00 5.58
C GLN A 37 -17.29 5.24 4.86
N ILE A 38 -16.91 5.67 3.65
CA ILE A 38 -15.78 5.11 2.91
C ILE A 38 -14.48 5.34 3.69
N SER A 39 -14.24 6.56 4.17
CA SER A 39 -13.05 6.87 4.98
C SER A 39 -12.98 6.06 6.28
N VAL A 40 -14.09 5.92 7.00
CA VAL A 40 -14.17 5.08 8.21
C VAL A 40 -13.85 3.62 7.91
N ALA A 41 -14.35 3.09 6.81
CA ALA A 41 -14.09 1.72 6.39
C ALA A 41 -12.60 1.50 6.03
N LEU A 42 -11.96 2.47 5.36
CA LEU A 42 -10.52 2.46 5.08
C LEU A 42 -9.67 2.60 6.35
N ILE A 43 -10.09 3.45 7.31
CA ILE A 43 -9.43 3.54 8.63
C ILE A 43 -9.52 2.19 9.34
N ALA A 44 -10.68 1.54 9.34
CA ALA A 44 -10.85 0.24 9.98
C ALA A 44 -9.94 -0.84 9.35
N TRP A 45 -9.80 -0.84 8.01
CA TRP A 45 -8.86 -1.72 7.30
C TRP A 45 -7.41 -1.46 7.73
N SER A 46 -6.96 -0.22 7.67
CA SER A 46 -5.61 0.20 7.97
C SER A 46 -5.26 -0.06 9.45
N ALA A 47 -6.12 0.35 10.38
CA ALA A 47 -5.95 0.11 11.81
C ALA A 47 -5.90 -1.40 12.15
N THR A 48 -6.74 -2.22 11.49
CA THR A 48 -6.71 -3.68 11.67
C THR A 48 -5.40 -4.28 11.17
N ALA A 49 -4.97 -3.87 9.97
CA ALA A 49 -3.71 -4.35 9.39
C ALA A 49 -2.52 -3.99 10.30
N PHE A 50 -2.49 -2.76 10.81
CA PHE A 50 -1.41 -2.27 11.66
C PHE A 50 -1.41 -2.93 13.05
N THR A 51 -2.54 -2.94 13.75
CA THR A 51 -2.62 -3.49 15.12
C THR A 51 -2.36 -4.98 15.18
N LEU A 52 -2.79 -5.72 14.15
CA LEU A 52 -2.58 -7.16 14.07
C LEU A 52 -1.21 -7.54 13.49
N GLN A 53 -0.41 -6.60 12.99
CA GLN A 53 0.91 -6.90 12.44
C GLN A 53 1.85 -7.54 13.47
N ILE A 54 1.76 -7.11 14.74
CA ILE A 54 2.57 -7.66 15.84
C ILE A 54 2.08 -9.06 16.24
N PRO A 55 0.80 -9.24 16.62
CA PRO A 55 0.29 -10.57 16.98
C PRO A 55 0.44 -11.59 15.85
N SER A 56 0.29 -11.16 14.58
CA SER A 56 0.44 -12.05 13.44
C SER A 56 1.84 -12.64 13.31
N GLY A 57 2.88 -11.86 13.64
CA GLY A 57 4.26 -12.34 13.67
C GLY A 57 4.43 -13.48 14.69
N VAL A 58 3.96 -13.28 15.92
CA VAL A 58 4.02 -14.29 16.98
C VAL A 58 3.26 -15.57 16.61
N ILE A 59 2.09 -15.41 15.99
CA ILE A 59 1.30 -16.56 15.52
C ILE A 59 2.03 -17.25 14.37
N ALA A 60 2.62 -16.51 13.43
CA ALA A 60 3.38 -17.04 12.31
C ALA A 60 4.60 -17.85 12.74
N ASP A 61 5.12 -17.55 13.90
CA ASP A 61 6.25 -18.26 14.47
C ASP A 61 5.86 -19.54 15.20
N ARG A 62 4.65 -19.60 15.75
CA ARG A 62 4.11 -20.81 16.44
C ARG A 62 3.45 -21.78 15.45
N TRP A 63 2.85 -21.27 14.38
CA TRP A 63 2.12 -22.05 13.39
C TRP A 63 2.93 -22.21 12.09
N SER A 64 2.52 -23.14 11.24
CA SER A 64 3.13 -23.29 9.92
C SER A 64 2.78 -22.11 9.03
N ARG A 65 3.80 -21.39 8.53
CA ARG A 65 3.66 -20.19 7.69
C ARG A 65 2.74 -20.41 6.48
N ARG A 66 2.78 -21.60 5.85
CA ARG A 66 1.87 -21.94 4.75
C ARG A 66 0.39 -21.91 5.15
N HIS A 67 0.07 -22.40 6.37
CA HIS A 67 -1.30 -22.39 6.88
C HIS A 67 -1.74 -20.97 7.23
N ILE A 68 -0.84 -20.14 7.75
CA ILE A 68 -1.11 -18.71 8.00
C ILE A 68 -1.40 -17.97 6.71
N LEU A 69 -0.60 -18.17 5.65
CA LEU A 69 -0.87 -17.60 4.33
C LEU A 69 -2.22 -18.07 3.79
N ALA A 70 -2.58 -19.35 3.97
CA ALA A 70 -3.90 -19.87 3.56
C ALA A 70 -5.05 -19.24 4.37
N LEU A 71 -4.93 -19.18 5.71
CA LEU A 71 -5.92 -18.55 6.58
C LEU A 71 -6.10 -17.05 6.29
N ALA A 72 -5.00 -16.36 5.99
CA ALA A 72 -5.05 -14.97 5.56
C ALA A 72 -5.92 -14.81 4.28
N GLN A 73 -5.75 -15.68 3.30
CA GLN A 73 -6.57 -15.68 2.10
C GLN A 73 -8.04 -16.02 2.39
N LEU A 74 -8.30 -16.97 3.29
CA LEU A 74 -9.66 -17.31 3.70
C LEU A 74 -10.35 -16.15 4.43
N ALA A 75 -9.62 -15.37 5.24
CA ALA A 75 -10.16 -14.14 5.85
C ALA A 75 -10.61 -13.14 4.78
N ARG A 76 -9.79 -12.90 3.73
CA ARG A 76 -10.18 -12.04 2.61
C ARG A 76 -11.37 -12.62 1.84
N ALA A 77 -11.39 -13.92 1.59
CA ALA A 77 -12.52 -14.59 0.93
C ALA A 77 -13.81 -14.38 1.73
N ALA A 78 -13.78 -14.59 3.04
CA ALA A 78 -14.91 -14.33 3.93
C ALA A 78 -15.39 -12.87 3.81
N GLY A 79 -14.47 -11.91 3.74
CA GLY A 79 -14.81 -10.50 3.51
C GLY A 79 -15.55 -10.27 2.19
N PHE A 80 -15.12 -10.88 1.10
CA PHE A 80 -15.79 -10.75 -0.20
C PHE A 80 -17.13 -11.48 -0.25
N VAL A 81 -17.29 -12.59 0.48
CA VAL A 81 -18.60 -13.24 0.67
C VAL A 81 -19.54 -12.31 1.44
N VAL A 82 -19.05 -11.63 2.48
CA VAL A 82 -19.86 -10.64 3.21
C VAL A 82 -20.28 -9.49 2.29
N TRP A 83 -19.40 -9.00 1.39
CA TRP A 83 -19.76 -7.98 0.40
C TRP A 83 -20.83 -8.44 -0.59
N LEU A 84 -20.82 -9.71 -0.98
CA LEU A 84 -21.84 -10.30 -1.85
C LEU A 84 -23.21 -10.39 -1.17
N LEU A 85 -23.22 -10.77 0.12
CA LEU A 85 -24.46 -11.02 0.87
C LEU A 85 -25.03 -9.75 1.49
N TYR A 86 -24.17 -8.82 1.90
CA TYR A 86 -24.54 -7.60 2.63
C TYR A 86 -23.89 -6.36 1.98
N PRO A 87 -24.31 -5.94 0.77
CA PRO A 87 -23.73 -4.80 0.05
C PRO A 87 -24.16 -3.45 0.63
N HIS A 88 -23.85 -3.19 1.87
CA HIS A 88 -24.11 -1.96 2.60
C HIS A 88 -22.94 -1.65 3.56
N PHE A 89 -22.97 -0.48 4.22
CA PHE A 89 -21.85 0.02 5.02
C PHE A 89 -21.23 -1.02 5.97
N TRP A 90 -22.07 -1.70 6.80
CA TRP A 90 -21.57 -2.67 7.77
C TRP A 90 -20.93 -3.91 7.11
N GLY A 91 -21.47 -4.35 5.99
CA GLY A 91 -20.89 -5.45 5.22
C GLY A 91 -19.53 -5.06 4.61
N PHE A 92 -19.45 -3.85 4.03
CA PHE A 92 -18.20 -3.34 3.47
C PHE A 92 -17.14 -3.09 4.55
N LEU A 93 -17.53 -2.52 5.69
CA LEU A 93 -16.66 -2.34 6.85
C LEU A 93 -16.10 -3.69 7.33
N THR A 94 -16.97 -4.67 7.56
CA THR A 94 -16.56 -6.02 8.00
C THR A 94 -15.61 -6.66 7.00
N GLY A 95 -15.89 -6.57 5.70
CA GLY A 95 -15.02 -7.13 4.68
C GLY A 95 -13.65 -6.44 4.62
N LEU A 96 -13.58 -5.12 4.83
CA LEU A 96 -12.31 -4.40 4.92
C LEU A 96 -11.53 -4.76 6.19
N VAL A 97 -12.18 -4.95 7.33
CA VAL A 97 -11.56 -5.48 8.56
C VAL A 97 -10.94 -6.87 8.30
N LEU A 98 -11.69 -7.77 7.65
CA LEU A 98 -11.19 -9.11 7.27
C LEU A 98 -10.04 -9.03 6.26
N TRP A 99 -10.06 -8.05 5.37
CA TRP A 99 -8.93 -7.79 4.48
C TRP A 99 -7.73 -7.22 5.23
N GLY A 100 -7.94 -6.38 6.26
CA GLY A 100 -6.90 -5.91 7.18
C GLY A 100 -6.22 -7.06 7.92
N ILE A 101 -7.00 -8.04 8.41
CA ILE A 101 -6.48 -9.30 8.99
C ILE A 101 -5.58 -10.02 7.96
N LYS A 102 -6.05 -10.18 6.71
CA LYS A 102 -5.23 -10.78 5.65
C LYS A 102 -3.91 -10.04 5.46
N SER A 103 -3.95 -8.73 5.43
CA SER A 103 -2.76 -7.89 5.22
C SER A 103 -1.73 -8.09 6.33
N ALA A 104 -2.17 -8.08 7.60
CA ALA A 104 -1.32 -8.31 8.76
C ALA A 104 -0.65 -9.70 8.72
N PHE A 105 -1.42 -10.75 8.45
CA PHE A 105 -0.92 -12.13 8.45
C PHE A 105 -0.05 -12.47 7.23
N THR A 106 -0.18 -11.76 6.14
CA THR A 106 0.66 -11.97 4.94
C THR A 106 1.99 -11.22 5.04
N SER A 107 1.99 -10.04 5.69
CA SER A 107 3.17 -9.20 5.85
C SER A 107 4.26 -9.91 6.67
N GLY A 108 5.47 -9.98 6.13
CA GLY A 108 6.60 -10.67 6.75
C GLY A 108 6.55 -12.21 6.67
N THR A 109 5.36 -12.83 6.68
CA THR A 109 5.21 -14.29 6.66
C THR A 109 5.69 -14.90 5.35
N PHE A 110 5.40 -14.25 4.23
CA PHE A 110 5.87 -14.70 2.91
C PHE A 110 7.38 -14.59 2.77
N GLU A 111 7.94 -13.46 3.17
CA GLU A 111 9.37 -13.17 3.12
C GLU A 111 10.16 -14.16 3.99
N ALA A 112 9.66 -14.40 5.19
CA ALA A 112 10.27 -15.35 6.11
C ALA A 112 10.20 -16.80 5.59
N LEU A 113 9.05 -17.22 5.03
CA LEU A 113 8.92 -18.56 4.42
C LEU A 113 9.90 -18.72 3.26
N LEU A 114 10.01 -17.73 2.39
CA LEU A 114 10.95 -17.76 1.27
C LEU A 114 12.40 -17.86 1.75
N TYR A 115 12.79 -17.03 2.74
CA TYR A 115 14.15 -17.01 3.25
C TYR A 115 14.53 -18.35 3.91
N ASP A 116 13.66 -18.89 4.77
CA ASP A 116 13.94 -20.13 5.49
C ASP A 116 14.03 -21.34 4.54
N GLU A 117 13.16 -21.39 3.54
CA GLU A 117 13.20 -22.46 2.54
C GLU A 117 14.47 -22.40 1.68
N LEU A 118 14.91 -21.20 1.31
CA LEU A 118 16.18 -21.01 0.59
C LEU A 118 17.38 -21.35 1.47
N LYS A 119 17.34 -20.98 2.75
CA LYS A 119 18.39 -21.30 3.73
C LYS A 119 18.51 -22.80 3.96
N ALA A 120 17.37 -23.52 4.07
CA ALA A 120 17.34 -24.96 4.22
C ALA A 120 17.94 -25.71 3.01
N GLN A 121 18.01 -25.06 1.84
CA GLN A 121 18.58 -25.60 0.61
C GLN A 121 19.97 -24.98 0.29
N ASP A 122 20.61 -24.31 1.24
CA ASP A 122 21.91 -23.63 1.10
C ASP A 122 21.93 -22.55 0.00
N ARG A 123 20.78 -21.95 -0.29
CA ARG A 123 20.57 -20.97 -1.37
C ARG A 123 20.10 -19.60 -0.87
N ALA A 124 20.42 -19.24 0.37
CA ALA A 124 20.05 -17.92 0.94
C ALA A 124 20.57 -16.75 0.08
N HIS A 125 21.69 -16.92 -0.64
CA HIS A 125 22.25 -15.94 -1.57
C HIS A 125 21.36 -15.63 -2.78
N ASP A 126 20.45 -16.54 -3.15
CA ASP A 126 19.47 -16.35 -4.23
C ASP A 126 18.24 -15.53 -3.82
N TYR A 127 18.09 -15.19 -2.52
CA TYR A 127 16.89 -14.56 -1.98
C TYR A 127 16.48 -13.30 -2.76
N THR A 128 17.40 -12.36 -2.94
CA THR A 128 17.11 -11.09 -3.63
C THR A 128 16.60 -11.30 -5.05
N ARG A 129 17.19 -12.25 -5.80
CA ARG A 129 16.79 -12.57 -7.16
C ARG A 129 15.40 -13.20 -7.21
N ILE A 130 15.13 -14.16 -6.32
CA ILE A 130 13.85 -14.89 -6.29
C ILE A 130 12.73 -13.97 -5.77
N TYR A 131 13.00 -13.18 -4.73
CA TYR A 131 12.07 -12.19 -4.23
C TYR A 131 11.73 -11.13 -5.28
N GLY A 132 12.72 -10.63 -6.02
CA GLY A 132 12.50 -9.70 -7.13
C GLY A 132 11.59 -10.29 -8.21
N ARG A 133 11.77 -11.55 -8.57
CA ARG A 133 10.87 -12.26 -9.50
C ARG A 133 9.46 -12.42 -8.93
N ALA A 134 9.32 -12.73 -7.64
CA ALA A 134 8.02 -12.83 -6.97
C ALA A 134 7.28 -11.48 -7.01
N ARG A 135 7.99 -10.36 -6.84
CA ARG A 135 7.42 -9.01 -6.97
C ARG A 135 6.99 -8.70 -8.41
N ALA A 136 7.76 -9.13 -9.40
CA ALA A 136 7.38 -8.98 -10.82
C ALA A 136 6.11 -9.80 -11.15
N VAL A 137 6.01 -11.03 -10.65
CA VAL A 137 4.81 -11.87 -10.79
C VAL A 137 3.60 -11.25 -10.09
N GLN A 138 3.80 -10.65 -8.91
CA GLN A 138 2.77 -9.90 -8.20
C GLN A 138 2.26 -8.73 -9.05
N ALA A 139 3.16 -7.93 -9.62
CA ALA A 139 2.80 -6.80 -10.48
C ALA A 139 2.03 -7.26 -11.73
N ALA A 140 2.45 -8.36 -12.36
CA ALA A 140 1.71 -8.96 -13.46
C ALA A 140 0.29 -9.38 -13.05
N GLY A 141 0.13 -9.94 -11.84
CA GLY A 141 -1.18 -10.27 -11.27
C GLY A 141 -2.09 -9.04 -11.14
N VAL A 142 -1.57 -7.91 -10.63
CA VAL A 142 -2.32 -6.65 -10.52
C VAL A 142 -2.76 -6.13 -11.88
N VAL A 143 -1.84 -6.07 -12.85
CA VAL A 143 -2.15 -5.58 -14.21
C VAL A 143 -3.20 -6.46 -14.89
N LEU A 144 -3.04 -7.78 -14.82
CA LEU A 144 -4.00 -8.71 -15.42
C LEU A 144 -5.35 -8.69 -14.68
N ALA A 145 -5.36 -8.46 -13.36
CA ALA A 145 -6.58 -8.24 -12.60
C ALA A 145 -7.33 -6.99 -13.08
N ALA A 146 -6.61 -5.90 -13.33
CA ALA A 146 -7.18 -4.66 -13.85
C ALA A 146 -7.80 -4.86 -15.26
N LEU A 147 -7.12 -5.58 -16.14
CA LEU A 147 -7.66 -5.93 -17.46
C LEU A 147 -8.86 -6.88 -17.38
N GLY A 148 -8.81 -7.87 -16.49
CA GLY A 148 -9.92 -8.75 -16.18
C GLY A 148 -11.13 -7.99 -15.62
N ALA A 149 -10.90 -7.08 -14.67
CA ALA A 149 -11.94 -6.20 -14.13
C ALA A 149 -12.56 -5.34 -15.22
N ALA A 150 -11.76 -4.73 -16.10
CA ALA A 150 -12.25 -3.95 -17.23
C ALA A 150 -13.17 -4.77 -18.15
N SER A 151 -12.82 -6.05 -18.40
CA SER A 151 -13.63 -6.95 -19.22
C SER A 151 -14.96 -7.33 -18.55
N LEU A 152 -14.94 -7.51 -17.22
CA LEU A 152 -16.10 -7.95 -16.44
C LEU A 152 -16.97 -6.80 -15.94
N ALA A 153 -16.49 -5.56 -15.93
CA ALA A 153 -17.16 -4.39 -15.36
C ALA A 153 -18.60 -4.17 -15.90
N ARG A 154 -18.87 -4.58 -17.13
CA ARG A 154 -20.19 -4.50 -17.75
C ARG A 154 -21.21 -5.49 -17.17
N TYR A 155 -20.75 -6.57 -16.54
CA TYR A 155 -21.60 -7.62 -15.98
C TYR A 155 -21.92 -7.43 -14.49
N GLY A 156 -21.29 -6.41 -13.87
CA GLY A 156 -21.53 -5.99 -12.49
C GLY A 156 -20.61 -6.65 -11.46
N TYR A 157 -20.59 -6.05 -10.28
CA TYR A 157 -19.68 -6.40 -9.19
C TYR A 157 -19.79 -7.83 -8.68
N ARG A 158 -20.98 -8.46 -8.79
CA ARG A 158 -21.15 -9.86 -8.35
C ARG A 158 -20.24 -10.83 -9.10
N LEU A 159 -20.08 -10.64 -10.41
CA LEU A 159 -19.20 -11.49 -11.22
C LEU A 159 -17.73 -11.21 -10.90
N GLU A 160 -17.32 -9.96 -10.71
CA GLU A 160 -15.98 -9.58 -10.31
C GLU A 160 -15.61 -10.16 -8.94
N LEU A 161 -16.54 -10.11 -7.97
CA LEU A 161 -16.36 -10.72 -6.65
C LEU A 161 -16.27 -12.25 -6.74
N ALA A 162 -17.13 -12.90 -7.53
CA ALA A 162 -17.08 -14.33 -7.74
C ALA A 162 -15.77 -14.80 -8.40
N ALA A 163 -15.31 -14.08 -9.42
CA ALA A 163 -14.02 -14.33 -10.07
C ALA A 163 -12.85 -14.10 -9.10
N SER A 164 -12.93 -13.06 -8.25
CA SER A 164 -11.95 -12.81 -7.19
C SER A 164 -11.93 -13.93 -6.15
N LEU A 165 -13.08 -14.46 -5.76
CA LEU A 165 -13.17 -15.62 -4.86
C LEU A 165 -12.53 -16.87 -5.49
N GLY A 166 -12.74 -17.10 -6.79
CA GLY A 166 -12.06 -18.16 -7.53
C GLY A 166 -10.54 -18.00 -7.50
N ALA A 167 -10.03 -16.79 -7.76
CA ALA A 167 -8.59 -16.49 -7.67
C ALA A 167 -8.04 -16.70 -6.25
N ILE A 168 -8.79 -16.28 -5.22
CA ILE A 168 -8.42 -16.53 -3.82
C ILE A 168 -8.37 -18.03 -3.53
N GLY A 169 -9.32 -18.82 -4.04
CA GLY A 169 -9.29 -20.28 -3.91
C GLY A 169 -8.00 -20.89 -4.47
N LEU A 170 -7.55 -20.42 -5.65
CA LEU A 170 -6.26 -20.83 -6.23
C LEU A 170 -5.07 -20.35 -5.37
N ALA A 171 -5.13 -19.16 -4.77
CA ALA A 171 -4.11 -18.71 -3.84
C ALA A 171 -4.06 -19.57 -2.58
N VAL A 172 -5.20 -19.97 -2.02
CA VAL A 172 -5.28 -20.91 -0.87
C VAL A 172 -4.67 -22.26 -1.24
N ALA A 173 -5.05 -22.84 -2.38
CA ALA A 173 -4.49 -24.12 -2.85
C ALA A 173 -2.97 -24.02 -3.04
N ALA A 174 -2.49 -22.93 -3.63
CA ALA A 174 -1.06 -22.68 -3.79
C ALA A 174 -0.36 -22.56 -2.42
N ALA A 175 -0.93 -21.79 -1.47
CA ALA A 175 -0.38 -21.61 -0.13
C ALA A 175 -0.24 -22.95 0.63
N VAL A 176 -1.30 -23.77 0.64
CA VAL A 176 -1.29 -25.09 1.30
C VAL A 176 -0.27 -26.04 0.65
N SER A 177 -0.04 -25.91 -0.66
CA SER A 177 0.94 -26.71 -1.39
C SER A 177 2.40 -26.34 -1.12
N LEU A 178 2.67 -25.18 -0.46
CA LEU A 178 4.03 -24.77 -0.07
C LEU A 178 4.64 -25.75 0.95
N PRO A 179 5.97 -25.88 0.99
CA PRO A 179 6.63 -26.77 1.95
C PRO A 179 6.39 -26.32 3.39
N ARG A 180 6.57 -27.26 4.33
CA ARG A 180 6.69 -26.93 5.75
C ARG A 180 8.14 -26.51 6.00
N ALA A 181 8.41 -25.23 6.06
CA ALA A 181 9.72 -24.79 6.54
C ALA A 181 9.87 -25.21 8.01
N ASP A 182 11.02 -25.84 8.35
CA ASP A 182 11.37 -26.14 9.72
C ASP A 182 11.48 -24.84 10.52
N LYS A 183 10.94 -24.86 11.75
CA LYS A 183 10.84 -23.68 12.60
C LYS A 183 12.23 -23.19 13.00
N ALA A 184 12.67 -22.06 12.45
CA ALA A 184 13.76 -21.32 13.03
C ALA A 184 13.31 -20.73 14.38
N ARG A 185 14.15 -20.84 15.41
CA ARG A 185 13.89 -20.39 16.78
C ARG A 185 13.78 -18.86 16.84
N MET A 186 12.83 -18.34 17.52
CA MET A 186 12.21 -17.04 17.43
C MET A 186 12.81 -15.93 18.28
N ALA A 187 12.65 -14.68 17.82
CA ALA A 187 12.72 -13.47 18.63
C ALA A 187 11.41 -13.29 19.44
N SER A 188 11.50 -12.78 20.67
CA SER A 188 10.39 -12.68 21.61
C SER A 188 9.51 -11.45 21.36
N GLU A 189 8.22 -11.58 21.72
CA GLU A 189 7.17 -10.56 21.58
C GLU A 189 7.45 -9.25 22.34
N HIS A 190 8.30 -9.31 23.38
CA HIS A 190 8.70 -8.16 24.21
C HIS A 190 9.49 -7.11 23.42
N ASP A 191 9.89 -7.42 22.20
CA ASP A 191 10.85 -6.63 21.44
C ASP A 191 10.20 -5.45 20.70
N TYR A 192 8.97 -5.59 20.14
CA TYR A 192 8.40 -4.54 19.28
C TYR A 192 8.03 -3.24 20.00
N LEU A 193 7.27 -3.31 21.09
CA LEU A 193 6.91 -2.11 21.87
C LEU A 193 8.15 -1.45 22.48
N THR A 194 9.11 -2.26 22.90
CA THR A 194 10.40 -1.81 23.39
C THR A 194 11.18 -1.13 22.24
N HIS A 195 11.24 -1.75 21.05
CA HIS A 195 11.85 -1.16 19.88
C HIS A 195 11.12 0.11 19.44
N LEU A 196 9.79 0.15 19.45
CA LEU A 196 9.03 1.35 19.13
C LEU A 196 9.34 2.50 20.09
N ARG A 197 9.36 2.25 21.41
CA ARG A 197 9.70 3.27 22.42
C ARG A 197 11.14 3.76 22.29
N LEU A 198 12.09 2.84 22.14
CA LEU A 198 13.49 3.17 21.91
C LEU A 198 13.68 3.94 20.61
N GLY A 199 13.00 3.50 19.54
CA GLY A 199 13.03 4.14 18.23
C GLY A 199 12.46 5.55 18.26
N LEU A 200 11.36 5.79 18.95
CA LEU A 200 10.79 7.13 19.13
C LEU A 200 11.80 8.03 19.87
N GLY A 201 12.39 7.55 20.97
CA GLY A 201 13.38 8.31 21.73
C GLY A 201 14.62 8.66 20.89
N LEU A 202 15.11 7.73 20.06
CA LEU A 202 16.23 7.94 19.16
C LEU A 202 15.87 8.89 18.01
N SER A 203 14.71 8.69 17.39
CA SER A 203 14.25 9.50 16.26
C SER A 203 14.01 10.97 16.64
N LEU A 204 13.51 11.22 17.86
CA LEU A 204 13.30 12.57 18.38
C LEU A 204 14.62 13.30 18.66
N ARG A 205 15.70 12.57 18.96
CA ARG A 205 17.04 13.12 19.24
C ARG A 205 17.85 13.42 17.98
N GLU A 206 17.48 12.81 16.85
CA GLU A 206 18.20 12.94 15.57
C GLU A 206 17.35 13.75 14.56
N PRO A 207 17.54 15.08 14.46
CA PRO A 207 16.67 15.95 13.65
C PRO A 207 16.60 15.57 12.17
N VAL A 208 17.66 14.94 11.63
CA VAL A 208 17.69 14.49 10.23
C VAL A 208 16.76 13.28 10.06
N VAL A 209 16.86 12.29 10.95
CA VAL A 209 16.03 11.09 10.93
C VAL A 209 14.55 11.46 11.13
N LEU A 210 14.25 12.32 12.10
CA LEU A 210 12.89 12.81 12.35
C LEU A 210 12.32 13.52 11.10
N SER A 211 13.09 14.38 10.45
CA SER A 211 12.65 15.06 9.23
C SER A 211 12.35 14.09 8.09
N ILE A 212 13.16 13.04 7.93
CA ILE A 212 12.93 11.99 6.93
C ILE A 212 11.65 11.21 7.27
N LEU A 213 11.46 10.81 8.52
CA LEU A 213 10.28 10.05 8.97
C LEU A 213 8.99 10.83 8.76
N LEU A 214 8.96 12.11 9.19
CA LEU A 214 7.78 12.97 9.01
C LEU A 214 7.47 13.19 7.54
N PHE A 215 8.49 13.45 6.71
CA PHE A 215 8.28 13.63 5.28
C PHE A 215 7.81 12.33 4.61
N SER A 216 8.38 11.18 4.97
CA SER A 216 7.93 9.88 4.45
C SER A 216 6.47 9.58 4.83
N ALA A 217 6.04 9.91 6.06
CA ALA A 217 4.65 9.76 6.48
C ALA A 217 3.69 10.62 5.64
N ILE A 218 4.09 11.86 5.32
CA ILE A 218 3.32 12.76 4.44
C ILE A 218 3.25 12.21 3.01
N VAL A 219 4.38 11.72 2.48
CA VAL A 219 4.43 11.11 1.14
C VAL A 219 3.54 9.88 1.08
N LEU A 220 3.54 9.03 2.11
CA LEU A 220 2.69 7.85 2.20
C LEU A 220 1.20 8.23 2.28
N ALA A 221 0.85 9.25 3.08
CA ALA A 221 -0.53 9.72 3.19
C ALA A 221 -1.04 10.29 1.85
N LEU A 222 -0.32 11.23 1.26
CA LEU A 222 -0.74 11.88 0.02
C LEU A 222 -0.56 11.00 -1.23
N GLY A 223 0.37 10.05 -1.23
CA GLY A 223 0.56 9.07 -2.31
C GLY A 223 -0.29 7.83 -2.08
N GLY A 224 0.11 7.01 -1.09
CA GLY A 224 -0.48 5.67 -0.90
C GLY A 224 -1.93 5.68 -0.42
N ALA A 225 -2.28 6.51 0.58
CA ALA A 225 -3.65 6.51 1.09
C ALA A 225 -4.65 7.21 0.15
N LEU A 226 -4.23 8.27 -0.53
CA LEU A 226 -5.10 9.02 -1.43
C LEU A 226 -5.44 8.23 -2.71
N GLU A 227 -4.60 7.27 -3.10
CA GLU A 227 -4.83 6.43 -4.28
C GLU A 227 -6.08 5.58 -4.17
N GLU A 228 -6.55 5.24 -2.96
CA GLU A 228 -7.78 4.51 -2.73
C GLU A 228 -9.03 5.27 -3.25
N PHE A 229 -8.91 6.57 -3.42
CA PHE A 229 -9.98 7.45 -3.93
C PHE A 229 -9.87 7.74 -5.44
N TRP A 230 -8.82 7.28 -6.15
CA TRP A 230 -8.71 7.51 -7.60
C TRP A 230 -9.84 6.86 -8.41
N PRO A 231 -10.28 5.63 -8.11
CA PRO A 231 -11.45 5.06 -8.77
C PRO A 231 -12.70 5.92 -8.56
N ILE A 232 -12.85 6.54 -7.37
CA ILE A 232 -13.96 7.45 -7.09
C ILE A 232 -13.83 8.75 -7.88
N PHE A 233 -12.62 9.30 -7.99
CA PHE A 233 -12.38 10.43 -8.89
C PHE A 233 -12.82 10.09 -10.31
N GLY A 234 -12.41 8.93 -10.84
CA GLY A 234 -12.76 8.45 -12.17
C GLY A 234 -14.27 8.41 -12.41
N ILE A 235 -15.05 7.78 -11.52
CA ILE A 235 -16.52 7.71 -11.69
C ILE A 235 -17.17 9.10 -11.57
N LYS A 236 -16.66 9.97 -10.69
CA LYS A 236 -17.19 11.32 -10.49
C LYS A 236 -16.95 12.26 -11.68
N VAL A 237 -15.91 12.02 -12.48
CA VAL A 237 -15.65 12.76 -13.73
C VAL A 237 -16.29 12.08 -14.95
N GLY A 238 -17.08 11.03 -14.75
CA GLY A 238 -17.85 10.38 -15.81
C GLY A 238 -17.11 9.30 -16.58
N LEU A 239 -15.99 8.76 -16.06
CA LEU A 239 -15.37 7.60 -16.68
C LEU A 239 -16.24 6.34 -16.50
N ALA A 240 -16.34 5.55 -17.57
CA ALA A 240 -16.95 4.23 -17.49
C ALA A 240 -16.11 3.29 -16.62
N ARG A 241 -16.74 2.37 -15.88
CA ARG A 241 -16.08 1.41 -14.99
C ARG A 241 -14.93 0.63 -15.64
N PRO A 242 -15.04 0.15 -16.92
CA PRO A 242 -13.92 -0.50 -17.59
C PRO A 242 -12.67 0.38 -17.69
N LEU A 243 -12.85 1.67 -18.00
CA LEU A 243 -11.73 2.62 -18.10
C LEU A 243 -11.11 2.95 -16.74
N ILE A 244 -11.92 2.95 -15.66
CA ILE A 244 -11.41 3.10 -14.29
C ILE A 244 -10.52 1.89 -13.94
N ALA A 245 -10.94 0.68 -14.26
CA ALA A 245 -10.13 -0.51 -14.03
C ALA A 245 -8.81 -0.47 -14.82
N VAL A 246 -8.86 -0.09 -16.10
CA VAL A 246 -7.65 0.10 -16.92
C VAL A 246 -6.74 1.16 -16.31
N PHE A 247 -7.30 2.28 -15.83
CA PHE A 247 -6.53 3.34 -15.18
C PHE A 247 -5.74 2.81 -13.98
N VAL A 248 -6.33 1.98 -13.11
CA VAL A 248 -5.61 1.37 -11.97
C VAL A 248 -4.44 0.52 -12.44
N GLY A 249 -4.60 -0.22 -13.55
CA GLY A 249 -3.50 -0.95 -14.17
C GLY A 249 -2.38 -0.03 -14.68
N VAL A 250 -2.74 1.07 -15.35
CA VAL A 250 -1.80 2.09 -15.85
C VAL A 250 -1.08 2.78 -14.68
N GLN A 251 -1.80 3.15 -13.62
CA GLN A 251 -1.23 3.72 -12.41
C GLN A 251 -0.17 2.79 -11.82
N SER A 252 -0.51 1.51 -11.59
CA SER A 252 0.43 0.51 -11.07
C SER A 252 1.66 0.36 -11.97
N GLY A 253 1.49 0.40 -13.29
CA GLY A 253 2.58 0.41 -14.26
C GLY A 253 3.48 1.65 -14.14
N THR A 254 2.88 2.82 -13.94
CA THR A 254 3.60 4.09 -13.74
C THR A 254 4.42 4.07 -12.45
N GLU A 255 3.86 3.56 -11.36
CA GLU A 255 4.55 3.41 -10.08
C GLU A 255 5.72 2.42 -10.17
N MET A 256 5.53 1.32 -10.88
CA MET A 256 6.60 0.36 -11.15
C MET A 256 7.74 1.00 -11.94
N ALA A 257 7.43 1.70 -13.04
CA ALA A 257 8.43 2.40 -13.84
C ALA A 257 9.15 3.48 -13.03
N ALA A 258 8.41 4.25 -12.22
CA ALA A 258 8.95 5.28 -11.34
C ALA A 258 9.89 4.68 -10.27
N SER A 259 9.54 3.52 -9.69
CA SER A 259 10.38 2.79 -8.73
C SER A 259 11.69 2.34 -9.36
N LEU A 260 11.67 1.84 -10.60
CA LEU A 260 12.87 1.46 -11.35
C LEU A 260 13.79 2.66 -11.65
N LEU A 261 13.19 3.84 -11.89
CA LEU A 261 13.93 5.07 -12.18
C LEU A 261 14.40 5.82 -10.94
N ALA A 262 13.94 5.44 -9.74
CA ALA A 262 14.23 6.13 -8.48
C ALA A 262 15.74 6.25 -8.21
N HIS A 263 16.58 5.30 -8.67
CA HIS A 263 18.03 5.36 -8.54
C HIS A 263 18.67 6.57 -9.25
N ARG A 264 18.05 7.09 -10.33
CA ARG A 264 18.51 8.31 -11.01
C ARG A 264 18.22 9.56 -10.20
N VAL A 265 17.06 9.60 -9.55
CA VAL A 265 16.60 10.72 -8.73
C VAL A 265 17.25 10.71 -7.34
N SER A 266 17.66 9.56 -6.81
CA SER A 266 18.32 9.44 -5.52
C SER A 266 19.59 10.29 -5.38
N ARG A 267 20.27 10.57 -6.50
CA ARG A 267 21.48 11.42 -6.59
C ARG A 267 21.17 12.92 -6.49
N LEU A 268 19.90 13.33 -6.62
CA LEU A 268 19.53 14.74 -6.54
C LEU A 268 19.65 15.25 -5.09
N ALA A 269 20.00 16.52 -4.95
CA ALA A 269 19.96 17.19 -3.66
C ALA A 269 18.52 17.17 -3.07
N THR A 270 18.42 17.02 -1.74
CA THR A 270 17.14 16.94 -1.01
C THR A 270 16.17 18.07 -1.39
N ARG A 271 16.70 19.28 -1.59
CA ARG A 271 15.93 20.44 -2.03
C ARG A 271 15.22 20.21 -3.37
N ARG A 272 15.88 19.56 -4.34
CA ARG A 272 15.24 19.24 -5.65
C ARG A 272 14.11 18.25 -5.48
N ILE A 273 14.24 17.30 -4.55
CA ILE A 273 13.18 16.31 -4.28
C ILE A 273 11.98 16.98 -3.60
N TYR A 274 12.19 17.94 -2.69
CA TYR A 274 11.10 18.75 -2.16
C TYR A 274 10.42 19.59 -3.25
N GLY A 275 11.17 20.06 -4.25
CA GLY A 275 10.62 20.71 -5.45
C GLY A 275 9.75 19.75 -6.28
N LEU A 276 10.19 18.51 -6.48
CA LEU A 276 9.40 17.47 -7.15
C LEU A 276 8.12 17.15 -6.36
N PHE A 277 8.19 17.09 -5.03
CA PHE A 277 7.01 16.90 -4.20
C PHE A 277 6.02 18.07 -4.31
N THR A 278 6.52 19.32 -4.33
CA THR A 278 5.70 20.53 -4.57
C THR A 278 5.02 20.46 -5.96
N LEU A 279 5.77 20.03 -6.99
CA LEU A 279 5.23 19.79 -8.33
C LEU A 279 4.12 18.74 -8.29
N GLY A 280 4.30 17.64 -7.55
CA GLY A 280 3.26 16.64 -7.31
C GLY A 280 1.99 17.26 -6.74
N GLY A 281 2.11 18.09 -5.68
CA GLY A 281 0.98 18.81 -5.12
C GLY A 281 0.27 19.70 -6.15
N ALA A 282 1.04 20.39 -7.01
CA ALA A 282 0.49 21.20 -8.10
C ALA A 282 -0.22 20.34 -9.15
N MET A 283 0.35 19.19 -9.52
CA MET A 283 -0.31 18.23 -10.45
C MET A 283 -1.66 17.76 -9.90
N LEU A 284 -1.73 17.42 -8.60
CA LEU A 284 -2.97 17.02 -7.95
C LEU A 284 -3.99 18.17 -7.92
N ALA A 285 -3.56 19.38 -7.57
CA ALA A 285 -4.43 20.56 -7.55
C ALA A 285 -4.98 20.88 -8.95
N VAL A 286 -4.16 20.79 -10.00
CA VAL A 286 -4.57 20.97 -11.39
C VAL A 286 -5.53 19.87 -11.82
N ALA A 287 -5.24 18.60 -11.51
CA ALA A 287 -6.12 17.49 -11.83
C ALA A 287 -7.51 17.66 -11.19
N ALA A 288 -7.53 18.04 -9.90
CA ALA A 288 -8.78 18.32 -9.18
C ALA A 288 -9.48 19.59 -9.73
N GLY A 289 -8.73 20.60 -10.13
CA GLY A 289 -9.26 21.83 -10.75
C GLY A 289 -9.93 21.56 -12.09
N LEU A 290 -9.31 20.77 -12.96
CA LEU A 290 -9.87 20.34 -14.24
C LEU A 290 -11.08 19.43 -14.04
N PHE A 291 -11.03 18.53 -13.08
CA PHE A 291 -12.05 17.54 -12.70
C PHE A 291 -12.73 16.90 -13.91
N SER A 292 -11.94 16.31 -14.78
CA SER A 292 -12.35 15.80 -16.08
C SER A 292 -11.64 14.47 -16.40
N PRO A 293 -12.12 13.64 -17.32
CA PRO A 293 -11.48 12.38 -17.66
C PRO A 293 -9.98 12.48 -18.01
N PRO A 294 -9.50 13.47 -18.79
CA PRO A 294 -8.06 13.63 -19.07
C PRO A 294 -7.21 13.90 -17.82
N ALA A 295 -7.79 14.45 -16.75
CA ALA A 295 -7.07 14.69 -15.49
C ALA A 295 -6.56 13.41 -14.83
N MET A 296 -7.15 12.24 -15.16
CA MET A 296 -6.66 10.93 -14.70
C MET A 296 -5.21 10.67 -15.12
N ILE A 297 -4.76 11.20 -16.27
CA ILE A 297 -3.36 11.09 -16.69
C ILE A 297 -2.44 11.80 -15.69
N LEU A 298 -2.83 12.98 -15.22
CA LEU A 298 -2.07 13.70 -14.20
C LEU A 298 -2.02 12.94 -12.88
N LEU A 299 -3.12 12.25 -12.50
CA LEU A 299 -3.15 11.41 -11.30
C LEU A 299 -2.22 10.20 -11.41
N ALA A 300 -2.15 9.53 -12.56
CA ALA A 300 -1.21 8.44 -12.79
C ALA A 300 0.26 8.91 -12.69
N LEU A 301 0.57 10.06 -13.29
CA LEU A 301 1.91 10.67 -13.20
C LEU A 301 2.23 11.14 -11.77
N TYR A 302 1.25 11.68 -11.06
CA TYR A 302 1.35 12.05 -9.64
C TYR A 302 1.69 10.84 -8.78
N SER A 303 0.95 9.72 -8.91
CA SER A 303 1.21 8.48 -8.16
C SER A 303 2.62 7.95 -8.42
N GLY A 304 3.04 7.91 -9.68
CA GLY A 304 4.42 7.54 -10.03
C GLY A 304 5.46 8.46 -9.41
N LEU A 305 5.24 9.78 -9.44
CA LEU A 305 6.16 10.75 -8.86
C LEU A 305 6.28 10.58 -7.33
N LEU A 306 5.16 10.42 -6.61
CA LEU A 306 5.19 10.21 -5.17
C LEU A 306 5.81 8.85 -4.81
N LYS A 307 5.54 7.80 -5.59
CA LYS A 307 6.18 6.50 -5.41
C LYS A 307 7.70 6.57 -5.59
N MET A 308 8.17 7.31 -6.58
CA MET A 308 9.60 7.54 -6.77
C MET A 308 10.24 8.27 -5.57
N ILE A 309 9.55 9.29 -5.04
CA ILE A 309 10.01 10.03 -3.85
C ILE A 309 10.04 9.12 -2.62
N ASP A 310 9.01 8.27 -2.41
CA ASP A 310 8.96 7.29 -1.32
C ASP A 310 10.19 6.35 -1.36
N VAL A 311 10.48 5.76 -2.52
CA VAL A 311 11.65 4.87 -2.70
C VAL A 311 12.97 5.59 -2.41
N VAL A 312 13.11 6.84 -2.84
CA VAL A 312 14.32 7.64 -2.58
C VAL A 312 14.49 7.93 -1.09
N PHE A 313 13.41 8.32 -0.41
CA PHE A 313 13.46 8.60 1.03
C PHE A 313 13.65 7.35 1.87
N GLU A 314 13.12 6.20 1.46
CA GLU A 314 13.45 4.91 2.07
C GLU A 314 14.96 4.64 2.00
N GLY A 315 15.56 4.79 0.83
CA GLY A 315 17.02 4.62 0.66
C GLY A 315 17.83 5.57 1.55
N ARG A 316 17.41 6.83 1.67
CA ARG A 316 18.08 7.83 2.54
C ARG A 316 17.92 7.50 4.02
N LEU A 317 16.75 7.02 4.43
CA LEU A 317 16.53 6.59 5.80
C LEU A 317 17.47 5.45 6.15
N GLN A 318 17.59 4.43 5.29
CA GLN A 318 18.47 3.28 5.50
C GLN A 318 19.95 3.67 5.57
N GLN A 319 20.37 4.72 4.84
CA GLN A 319 21.73 5.26 4.89
C GLN A 319 21.99 6.12 6.13
N ALA A 320 20.97 6.82 6.64
CA ALA A 320 21.09 7.68 7.81
C ALA A 320 21.11 6.91 9.15
N ILE A 321 20.76 5.62 9.14
CA ILE A 321 20.59 4.82 10.34
C ILE A 321 21.67 3.75 10.43
N PRO A 322 22.37 3.60 11.60
CA PRO A 322 23.25 2.46 11.87
C PRO A 322 22.51 1.13 11.75
N SER A 323 23.22 0.07 11.34
CA SER A 323 22.62 -1.23 11.03
C SER A 323 21.88 -1.86 12.23
N ASP A 324 22.38 -1.65 13.44
CA ASP A 324 21.80 -2.11 14.72
C ASP A 324 20.47 -1.45 15.09
N ARG A 325 20.17 -0.27 14.51
CA ARG A 325 18.96 0.52 14.79
C ARG A 325 17.89 0.47 13.69
N ARG A 326 18.16 -0.20 12.55
CA ARG A 326 17.26 -0.21 11.39
C ARG A 326 15.89 -0.80 11.70
N ALA A 327 15.82 -1.91 12.43
CA ALA A 327 14.55 -2.52 12.82
C ALA A 327 13.73 -1.58 13.71
N THR A 328 14.39 -0.96 14.69
CA THR A 328 13.79 -0.02 15.64
C THR A 328 13.20 1.22 14.94
N ILE A 329 13.96 1.86 14.06
CA ILE A 329 13.51 3.07 13.35
C ILE A 329 12.50 2.70 12.25
N GLY A 330 12.63 1.51 11.64
CA GLY A 330 11.63 0.98 10.70
C GLY A 330 10.24 0.86 11.32
N SER A 331 10.15 0.43 12.58
CA SER A 331 8.87 0.39 13.33
C SER A 331 8.29 1.78 13.55
N VAL A 332 9.14 2.79 13.84
CA VAL A 332 8.70 4.20 13.96
C VAL A 332 8.23 4.74 12.62
N LYS A 333 8.88 4.40 11.51
CA LYS A 333 8.43 4.77 10.16
C LYS A 333 7.04 4.21 9.87
N GLY A 334 6.82 2.93 10.15
CA GLY A 334 5.51 2.29 9.97
C GLY A 334 4.42 2.99 10.79
N PHE A 335 4.69 3.26 12.06
CA PHE A 335 3.78 3.95 12.95
C PHE A 335 3.46 5.38 12.50
N ALA A 336 4.48 6.15 12.12
CA ALA A 336 4.30 7.51 11.60
C ALA A 336 3.51 7.51 10.28
N GLY A 337 3.77 6.53 9.41
CA GLY A 337 3.02 6.34 8.18
C GLY A 337 1.54 6.09 8.44
N GLU A 338 1.22 5.20 9.39
CA GLU A 338 -0.15 4.87 9.77
C GLU A 338 -0.92 6.07 10.33
N ILE A 339 -0.25 6.88 11.17
CA ILE A 339 -0.82 8.16 11.64
C ILE A 339 -1.12 9.08 10.47
N GLY A 340 -0.21 9.18 9.49
CA GLY A 340 -0.41 9.99 8.30
C GLY A 340 -1.60 9.53 7.46
N VAL A 341 -1.71 8.22 7.21
CA VAL A 341 -2.81 7.58 6.47
C VAL A 341 -4.15 7.81 7.17
N THR A 342 -4.22 7.50 8.47
CA THR A 342 -5.42 7.70 9.29
C THR A 342 -5.81 9.18 9.33
N GLY A 343 -4.84 10.08 9.52
CA GLY A 343 -5.05 11.52 9.50
C GLY A 343 -5.63 12.02 8.18
N LEU A 344 -5.14 11.49 7.04
CA LEU A 344 -5.70 11.82 5.73
C LEU A 344 -7.16 11.40 5.63
N TYR A 345 -7.49 10.16 5.99
CA TYR A 345 -8.87 9.66 5.91
C TYR A 345 -9.83 10.40 6.83
N LEU A 346 -9.38 10.79 8.05
CA LEU A 346 -10.17 11.60 9.00
C LEU A 346 -10.48 13.00 8.47
N VAL A 347 -9.65 13.54 7.60
CA VAL A 347 -9.87 14.88 7.00
C VAL A 347 -10.57 14.78 5.65
N PHE A 348 -10.14 13.87 4.79
CA PHE A 348 -10.63 13.76 3.42
C PHE A 348 -12.12 13.42 3.34
N GLY A 349 -12.58 12.41 4.09
CA GLY A 349 -13.97 11.98 4.07
C GLY A 349 -14.96 13.07 4.50
N PRO A 350 -14.79 13.66 5.70
CA PRO A 350 -15.63 14.78 6.15
C PRO A 350 -15.58 15.99 5.20
N LEU A 351 -14.40 16.35 4.69
CA LEU A 351 -14.29 17.45 3.73
C LEU A 351 -15.01 17.16 2.42
N ALA A 352 -14.86 15.94 1.88
CA ALA A 352 -15.54 15.52 0.68
C ALA A 352 -17.07 15.47 0.87
N GLN A 353 -17.54 15.11 2.05
CA GLN A 353 -18.96 15.07 2.38
C GLN A 353 -19.56 16.48 2.59
N ALA A 354 -18.82 17.37 3.26
CA ALA A 354 -19.27 18.73 3.52
C ALA A 354 -19.24 19.61 2.27
N THR A 355 -18.38 19.31 1.30
CA THR A 355 -18.19 20.11 0.09
C THR A 355 -18.36 19.28 -1.18
N SER A 356 -17.31 18.62 -1.64
CA SER A 356 -17.30 17.69 -2.76
C SER A 356 -15.96 16.94 -2.82
N TYR A 357 -15.91 15.81 -3.52
CA TYR A 357 -14.65 15.12 -3.82
C TYR A 357 -13.65 16.06 -4.53
N ARG A 358 -14.11 16.89 -5.47
CA ARG A 358 -13.27 17.87 -6.15
C ARG A 358 -12.56 18.78 -5.17
N MET A 359 -13.28 19.36 -4.22
CA MET A 359 -12.71 20.28 -3.21
C MET A 359 -11.76 19.54 -2.25
N ALA A 360 -12.07 18.32 -1.85
CA ALA A 360 -11.20 17.51 -1.00
C ALA A 360 -9.86 17.22 -1.70
N PHE A 361 -9.89 16.83 -2.97
CA PHE A 361 -8.66 16.64 -3.75
C PHE A 361 -7.88 17.95 -3.96
N MET A 362 -8.56 19.07 -4.22
CA MET A 362 -7.93 20.38 -4.31
C MET A 362 -7.23 20.77 -3.00
N ALA A 363 -7.86 20.52 -1.86
CA ALA A 363 -7.29 20.78 -0.54
C ALA A 363 -6.03 19.91 -0.30
N CYS A 364 -6.05 18.62 -0.69
CA CYS A 364 -4.88 17.75 -0.63
C CYS A 364 -3.74 18.27 -1.53
N GLY A 365 -4.05 18.71 -2.75
CA GLY A 365 -3.07 19.31 -3.64
C GLY A 365 -2.46 20.60 -3.06
N GLY A 366 -3.31 21.47 -2.53
CA GLY A 366 -2.89 22.71 -1.83
C GLY A 366 -2.01 22.42 -0.60
N ALA A 367 -2.39 21.42 0.21
CA ALA A 367 -1.59 20.96 1.33
C ALA A 367 -0.22 20.44 0.87
N GLY A 368 -0.18 19.64 -0.20
CA GLY A 368 1.06 19.15 -0.81
C GLY A 368 1.99 20.30 -1.24
N ILE A 369 1.43 21.34 -1.89
CA ILE A 369 2.19 22.53 -2.27
C ILE A 369 2.72 23.25 -1.03
N ALA A 370 1.87 23.54 -0.04
CA ALA A 370 2.25 24.28 1.17
C ALA A 370 3.35 23.56 1.95
N ILE A 371 3.19 22.23 2.15
CA ILE A 371 4.17 21.38 2.83
C ILE A 371 5.49 21.35 2.04
N GLY A 372 5.43 21.15 0.72
CA GLY A 372 6.62 21.15 -0.13
C GLY A 372 7.39 22.46 -0.07
N LEU A 373 6.70 23.60 -0.13
CA LEU A 373 7.30 24.93 0.01
C LEU A 373 7.92 25.13 1.41
N ALA A 374 7.27 24.65 2.47
CA ALA A 374 7.81 24.73 3.84
C ALA A 374 9.14 23.95 3.97
N TYR A 375 9.20 22.73 3.40
CA TYR A 375 10.44 21.94 3.37
C TYR A 375 11.53 22.58 2.49
N LEU A 376 11.16 23.18 1.37
CA LEU A 376 12.08 23.96 0.52
C LEU A 376 12.68 25.17 1.23
N ALA A 377 11.86 25.92 1.98
CA ALA A 377 12.32 27.06 2.76
C ALA A 377 13.30 26.64 3.86
N ARG A 378 12.99 25.57 4.61
CA ARG A 378 13.89 25.02 5.63
C ARG A 378 15.23 24.54 5.05
N ALA A 379 15.20 23.95 3.85
CA ALA A 379 16.41 23.48 3.18
C ALA A 379 17.31 24.62 2.72
N ARG A 380 16.77 25.84 2.45
CA ARG A 380 17.53 27.05 2.13
C ARG A 380 18.26 27.60 3.35
N GLY A 381 17.63 27.55 4.53
CA GLY A 381 18.22 28.08 5.78
C GLY A 381 19.43 27.27 6.27
N ARG A 382 19.48 25.96 5.98
CA ARG A 382 20.59 25.05 6.35
C ARG A 382 21.79 25.11 5.40
N GLY A 383 21.70 25.76 4.26
CA GLY A 383 22.74 25.87 3.23
C GLY A 383 23.49 27.21 3.22
N ARG A 384 23.31 28.07 4.22
CA ARG A 384 24.18 29.23 4.43
C ARG A 384 25.29 28.83 5.41
N PRO A 385 26.56 28.71 4.96
CA PRO A 385 27.67 28.69 5.90
C PRO A 385 27.71 30.08 6.58
N GLY A 386 27.68 30.12 7.92
CA GLY A 386 28.08 31.27 8.70
C GLY A 386 29.58 31.43 8.64
#